data_bbdb8000994f6ebeb2ceccc7c82b14bb
#
_entry.id   bbdb8000994f6ebeb2ceccc7c82b14bb
#
_cell.length_a   1.000
_cell.length_b   1.000
_cell.length_c   1.000
_cell.angle_alpha   90.00
_cell.angle_beta   90.00
_cell.angle_gamma   90.00
#
_symmetry.space_group_name_H-M   'P 1'
#
loop_
_entity.id
_entity.type
_entity.pdbx_description
1 polymer ?
#
loop_
_entity_poly.entity_id
_entity_poly.type
_entity_poly.pdbx_seq_one_letter_code
_entity_poly.pdbx_strand_id
1 'polypeptide(L)'
;VISLEVNGKKYEVEASPDVPLLWVIREHLGLTGTKYGCGKSLCGACTVHIDGKAERSCQIPVKDAQGKRIITIEGIPEDHPIKKAWNAVDVPQCGYCQPGQIMDAVVLFDKNPNPTDADIDSAMSGNLCRCGTYQRIRQAIHLAAEAMAKGKEIDSSRMSKLGATKPVPLFPLNPYLRIGTDGRVVIVVGKSEMGQGVYSSLPMLVAEELEVDWSRISVEAAPVAQEYYHAQWGVIQVTGGSTSVSSEWDRLRRAGAGARVMLVRAAAEIWKVDPKSCRAEKGSVVHEPTNRRLSYGELAEKAARIKPPKDVSLKEPKEFKVIGKPMSRLDTPEKTSGTAIFGIDAKFPEMLTAVIARPPVFGGKIKSFNAEKAKTVKGVKDVVQVPSGVAVVGNDFWSARLGREALGITWDEGANAKLSTEGMREQYKNLAKNPGVVARREGDSEEGLRKATQQISAEYEVPYLVHAPM
;
A
#
# COMPACT_ATOMS: atom_id res chain seq x y z
N VAL A 1 -0.54 35.14 -8.09
CA VAL A 1 0.09 34.52 -6.92
C VAL A 1 -0.94 34.43 -5.82
N ILE A 2 -1.06 33.28 -5.16
CA ILE A 2 -1.99 33.01 -4.06
C ILE A 2 -1.14 32.68 -2.82
N SER A 3 -1.41 33.40 -1.72
CA SER A 3 -0.73 33.16 -0.44
C SER A 3 -1.52 32.16 0.41
N LEU A 4 -0.85 31.09 0.87
CA LEU A 4 -1.44 30.05 1.71
C LEU A 4 -0.59 29.84 2.98
N GLU A 5 -1.26 29.54 4.09
CA GLU A 5 -0.60 29.05 5.30
C GLU A 5 -0.90 27.57 5.48
N VAL A 6 0.12 26.71 5.27
CA VAL A 6 -0.02 25.26 5.37
C VAL A 6 0.97 24.70 6.39
N ASN A 7 0.49 23.95 7.38
CA ASN A 7 1.28 23.38 8.47
C ASN A 7 2.18 24.43 9.16
N GLY A 8 1.65 25.65 9.36
CA GLY A 8 2.35 26.77 9.99
C GLY A 8 3.42 27.47 9.14
N LYS A 9 3.50 27.10 7.84
CA LYS A 9 4.42 27.75 6.88
C LYS A 9 3.63 28.54 5.84
N LYS A 10 4.14 29.71 5.43
CA LYS A 10 3.57 30.51 4.36
C LYS A 10 4.17 30.11 3.02
N TYR A 11 3.32 30.01 2.02
CA TYR A 11 3.66 29.67 0.65
C TYR A 11 3.03 30.67 -0.32
N GLU A 12 3.79 31.08 -1.33
CA GLU A 12 3.30 31.84 -2.47
C GLU A 12 3.22 30.91 -3.68
N VAL A 13 2.02 30.72 -4.23
CA VAL A 13 1.77 29.73 -5.26
C VAL A 13 1.23 30.38 -6.53
N GLU A 14 1.84 30.07 -7.67
CA GLU A 14 1.33 30.45 -8.99
C GLU A 14 0.36 29.37 -9.49
N ALA A 15 -0.92 29.53 -9.18
CA ALA A 15 -1.99 28.66 -9.62
C ALA A 15 -3.18 29.47 -10.09
N SER A 16 -4.04 28.88 -10.94
CA SER A 16 -5.34 29.46 -11.25
C SER A 16 -6.21 29.48 -9.97
N PRO A 17 -6.97 30.57 -9.70
CA PRO A 17 -7.78 30.69 -8.49
C PRO A 17 -8.78 29.54 -8.28
N ASP A 18 -9.20 28.91 -9.35
CA ASP A 18 -10.22 27.84 -9.33
C ASP A 18 -9.63 26.42 -9.25
N VAL A 19 -8.28 26.29 -9.23
CA VAL A 19 -7.65 24.98 -9.00
C VAL A 19 -8.06 24.46 -7.62
N PRO A 20 -8.52 23.21 -7.49
CA PRO A 20 -8.80 22.62 -6.20
C PRO A 20 -7.58 22.62 -5.28
N LEU A 21 -7.78 22.99 -4.01
CA LEU A 21 -6.75 23.04 -2.98
C LEU A 21 -5.93 21.75 -2.91
N LEU A 22 -6.56 20.60 -3.12
CA LEU A 22 -5.90 19.29 -3.19
C LEU A 22 -4.69 19.27 -4.13
N TRP A 23 -4.86 19.81 -5.35
CA TRP A 23 -3.79 19.77 -6.36
C TRP A 23 -2.70 20.77 -6.04
N VAL A 24 -3.03 21.91 -5.45
CA VAL A 24 -2.03 22.86 -4.96
C VAL A 24 -1.19 22.20 -3.86
N ILE A 25 -1.80 21.57 -2.87
CA ILE A 25 -1.10 20.86 -1.78
C ILE A 25 -0.17 19.79 -2.35
N ARG A 26 -0.64 18.98 -3.30
CA ARG A 26 0.12 17.86 -3.83
C ARG A 26 1.19 18.25 -4.85
N GLU A 27 0.84 19.10 -5.81
CA GLU A 27 1.68 19.35 -6.98
C GLU A 27 2.57 20.58 -6.83
N HIS A 28 2.10 21.62 -6.12
CA HIS A 28 2.88 22.84 -5.88
C HIS A 28 3.67 22.79 -4.56
N LEU A 29 3.08 22.23 -3.49
CA LEU A 29 3.75 22.15 -2.19
C LEU A 29 4.47 20.81 -1.96
N GLY A 30 4.23 19.79 -2.79
CA GLY A 30 4.83 18.48 -2.64
C GLY A 30 4.33 17.66 -1.42
N LEU A 31 3.23 18.09 -0.79
CA LEU A 31 2.63 17.40 0.35
C LEU A 31 1.68 16.30 -0.15
N THR A 32 2.21 15.12 -0.37
CA THR A 32 1.49 14.02 -1.04
C THR A 32 0.67 13.13 -0.10
N GLY A 33 0.75 13.33 1.21
CA GLY A 33 -0.03 12.58 2.20
C GLY A 33 -1.55 12.75 2.02
N THR A 34 -2.01 13.95 1.63
CA THR A 34 -3.40 14.18 1.23
C THR A 34 -3.67 13.52 -0.13
N LYS A 35 -4.65 12.60 -0.21
CA LYS A 35 -4.85 11.73 -1.38
C LYS A 35 -6.03 12.15 -2.26
N TYR A 36 -5.92 11.89 -3.56
CA TYR A 36 -7.02 12.01 -4.50
C TYR A 36 -7.76 10.68 -4.62
N GLY A 37 -9.07 10.67 -4.45
CA GLY A 37 -9.92 9.51 -4.68
C GLY A 37 -11.06 9.83 -5.64
N CYS A 38 -12.23 10.18 -5.13
CA CYS A 38 -13.43 10.41 -5.96
C CYS A 38 -13.45 11.77 -6.69
N GLY A 39 -12.77 12.81 -6.18
CA GLY A 39 -12.83 14.17 -6.68
C GLY A 39 -14.22 14.82 -6.57
N LYS A 40 -15.09 14.33 -5.68
CA LYS A 40 -16.52 14.74 -5.51
C LYS A 40 -16.92 14.87 -4.04
N SER A 41 -15.98 15.04 -3.13
CA SER A 41 -16.18 15.14 -1.66
C SER A 41 -16.85 13.92 -0.99
N LEU A 42 -16.91 12.75 -1.65
CA LEU A 42 -17.64 11.58 -1.17
C LEU A 42 -16.76 10.58 -0.39
N CYS A 43 -15.47 10.48 -0.70
CA CYS A 43 -14.62 9.38 -0.18
C CYS A 43 -13.75 9.75 1.02
N GLY A 44 -13.57 11.03 1.33
CA GLY A 44 -12.78 11.49 2.46
C GLY A 44 -11.26 11.41 2.32
N ALA A 45 -10.70 10.79 1.25
CA ALA A 45 -9.24 10.64 1.09
C ALA A 45 -8.47 11.96 1.02
N CYS A 46 -9.14 13.04 0.61
CA CYS A 46 -8.57 14.38 0.47
C CYS A 46 -8.83 15.30 1.66
N THR A 47 -9.19 14.76 2.82
CA THR A 47 -9.49 15.57 4.02
C THR A 47 -8.26 16.31 4.50
N VAL A 48 -8.42 17.60 4.75
CA VAL A 48 -7.49 18.50 5.43
C VAL A 48 -8.24 19.28 6.49
N HIS A 49 -7.55 19.90 7.44
CA HIS A 49 -8.19 20.87 8.32
C HIS A 49 -8.06 22.26 7.73
N ILE A 50 -9.16 23.01 7.71
CA ILE A 50 -9.19 24.44 7.40
C ILE A 50 -9.82 25.15 8.59
N ASP A 51 -9.04 26.00 9.28
CA ASP A 51 -9.46 26.69 10.51
C ASP A 51 -10.03 25.73 11.56
N GLY A 52 -9.44 24.54 11.71
CA GLY A 52 -9.82 23.52 12.68
C GLY A 52 -11.01 22.64 12.27
N LYS A 53 -11.54 22.78 11.04
CA LYS A 53 -12.61 21.93 10.52
C LYS A 53 -12.09 20.94 9.48
N ALA A 54 -12.59 19.72 9.51
CA ALA A 54 -12.30 18.72 8.49
C ALA A 54 -13.05 19.06 7.18
N GLU A 55 -12.28 19.30 6.12
CA GLU A 55 -12.79 19.76 4.83
C GLU A 55 -12.24 18.91 3.68
N ARG A 56 -13.03 18.74 2.61
CA ARG A 56 -12.69 17.94 1.42
C ARG A 56 -11.98 18.78 0.36
N SER A 57 -10.66 18.86 0.42
CA SER A 57 -9.84 19.75 -0.41
C SER A 57 -10.00 19.57 -1.93
N CYS A 58 -10.54 18.44 -2.40
CA CYS A 58 -10.75 18.18 -3.83
C CYS A 58 -11.88 19.03 -4.48
N GLN A 59 -12.70 19.70 -3.68
CA GLN A 59 -13.80 20.55 -4.16
C GLN A 59 -13.68 22.02 -3.72
N ILE A 60 -12.64 22.37 -2.97
CA ILE A 60 -12.41 23.72 -2.49
C ILE A 60 -11.47 24.43 -3.47
N PRO A 61 -11.91 25.47 -4.20
CA PRO A 61 -11.03 26.31 -4.98
C PRO A 61 -9.93 26.91 -4.12
N VAL A 62 -8.70 26.98 -4.60
CA VAL A 62 -7.55 27.47 -3.80
C VAL A 62 -7.75 28.92 -3.34
N LYS A 63 -8.45 29.76 -4.12
CA LYS A 63 -8.82 31.14 -3.72
C LYS A 63 -9.62 31.19 -2.42
N ASP A 64 -10.47 30.18 -2.16
CA ASP A 64 -11.32 30.14 -0.97
C ASP A 64 -10.58 29.66 0.28
N ALA A 65 -9.36 29.19 0.12
CA ALA A 65 -8.45 28.80 1.19
C ALA A 65 -7.42 29.90 1.56
N GLN A 66 -7.39 30.98 0.79
CA GLN A 66 -6.49 32.10 1.05
C GLN A 66 -6.79 32.75 2.40
N GLY A 67 -5.75 33.04 3.19
CA GLY A 67 -5.87 33.64 4.52
C GLY A 67 -6.38 32.70 5.60
N LYS A 68 -6.61 31.41 5.29
CA LYS A 68 -7.01 30.38 6.24
C LYS A 68 -5.81 29.54 6.67
N ARG A 69 -5.89 28.98 7.88
CA ARG A 69 -4.89 28.04 8.38
C ARG A 69 -5.23 26.63 7.91
N ILE A 70 -4.36 26.06 7.09
CA ILE A 70 -4.52 24.71 6.54
C ILE A 70 -3.58 23.75 7.28
N ILE A 71 -4.09 22.60 7.70
CA ILE A 71 -3.29 21.49 8.26
C ILE A 71 -3.55 20.24 7.44
N THR A 72 -2.49 19.60 6.98
CA THR A 72 -2.50 18.30 6.30
C THR A 72 -2.03 17.20 7.26
N ILE A 73 -2.06 15.94 6.82
CA ILE A 73 -1.60 14.82 7.64
C ILE A 73 -0.13 14.96 8.08
N GLU A 74 0.70 15.59 7.26
CA GLU A 74 2.10 15.88 7.58
C GLU A 74 2.25 16.93 8.70
N GLY A 75 1.21 17.73 8.93
CA GLY A 75 1.15 18.71 10.03
C GLY A 75 0.63 18.14 11.35
N ILE A 76 0.10 16.93 11.36
CA ILE A 76 -0.27 16.23 12.60
C ILE A 76 0.99 15.62 13.22
N PRO A 77 1.33 15.92 14.48
CA PRO A 77 2.52 15.38 15.13
C PRO A 77 2.57 13.85 15.14
N GLU A 78 3.77 13.28 15.03
CA GLU A 78 3.93 11.81 15.03
C GLU A 78 3.57 11.19 16.39
N ASP A 79 3.72 11.95 17.47
CA ASP A 79 3.34 11.52 18.82
C ASP A 79 1.88 11.78 19.16
N HIS A 80 1.08 12.31 18.22
CA HIS A 80 -0.36 12.50 18.41
C HIS A 80 -1.05 11.18 18.79
N PRO A 81 -1.90 11.15 19.84
CA PRO A 81 -2.52 9.91 20.34
C PRO A 81 -3.24 9.09 19.26
N ILE A 82 -3.93 9.74 18.33
CA ILE A 82 -4.60 9.08 17.19
C ILE A 82 -3.56 8.36 16.30
N LYS A 83 -2.45 9.01 15.91
CA LYS A 83 -1.41 8.35 15.10
C LYS A 83 -0.77 7.18 15.83
N LYS A 84 -0.45 7.33 17.13
CA LYS A 84 0.06 6.23 17.97
C LYS A 84 -0.93 5.07 18.03
N ALA A 85 -2.21 5.33 18.21
CA ALA A 85 -3.24 4.31 18.25
C ALA A 85 -3.42 3.60 16.89
N TRP A 86 -3.40 4.35 15.78
CA TRP A 86 -3.43 3.77 14.43
C TRP A 86 -2.30 2.79 14.19
N ASN A 87 -1.10 3.15 14.64
CA ASN A 87 0.08 2.30 14.55
C ASN A 87 -0.01 1.08 15.48
N ALA A 88 -0.44 1.26 16.72
CA ALA A 88 -0.54 0.19 17.72
C ALA A 88 -1.57 -0.89 17.34
N VAL A 89 -2.67 -0.48 16.67
CA VAL A 89 -3.73 -1.37 16.18
C VAL A 89 -3.42 -1.96 14.81
N ASP A 90 -2.38 -1.46 14.10
CA ASP A 90 -2.12 -1.80 12.70
C ASP A 90 -3.36 -1.56 11.80
N VAL A 91 -3.95 -0.38 11.88
CA VAL A 91 -5.18 -0.05 11.17
C VAL A 91 -5.06 -0.19 9.65
N PRO A 92 -4.00 0.31 8.99
CA PRO A 92 -3.89 0.30 7.54
C PRO A 92 -3.82 -1.10 6.93
N GLN A 93 -4.50 -1.28 5.78
CA GLN A 93 -4.16 -2.31 4.81
C GLN A 93 -3.44 -1.65 3.63
N CYS A 94 -4.12 -1.27 2.55
CA CYS A 94 -3.44 -0.55 1.47
C CYS A 94 -2.88 0.82 1.91
N GLY A 95 -3.53 1.49 2.87
CA GLY A 95 -3.06 2.74 3.45
C GLY A 95 -3.58 4.01 2.77
N TYR A 96 -4.16 3.90 1.57
CA TYR A 96 -4.49 5.07 0.73
C TYR A 96 -5.47 6.05 1.38
N CYS A 97 -6.49 5.57 2.07
CA CYS A 97 -7.49 6.41 2.74
C CYS A 97 -7.07 6.87 4.15
N GLN A 98 -6.01 6.30 4.72
CA GLN A 98 -5.70 6.48 6.13
C GLN A 98 -5.36 7.92 6.53
N PRO A 99 -4.62 8.70 5.71
CA PRO A 99 -4.44 10.12 6.03
C PRO A 99 -5.77 10.85 6.22
N GLY A 100 -6.73 10.69 5.30
CA GLY A 100 -8.06 11.29 5.42
C GLY A 100 -8.85 10.80 6.64
N GLN A 101 -8.77 9.49 6.93
CA GLN A 101 -9.40 8.90 8.12
C GLN A 101 -8.84 9.51 9.42
N ILE A 102 -7.53 9.66 9.51
CA ILE A 102 -6.85 10.26 10.67
C ILE A 102 -7.25 11.73 10.81
N MET A 103 -7.30 12.49 9.72
CA MET A 103 -7.70 13.89 9.76
C MET A 103 -9.12 14.08 10.31
N ASP A 104 -10.09 13.27 9.89
CA ASP A 104 -11.44 13.32 10.45
C ASP A 104 -11.49 12.86 11.91
N ALA A 105 -10.74 11.82 12.26
CA ALA A 105 -10.66 11.30 13.63
C ALA A 105 -10.08 12.32 14.62
N VAL A 106 -9.08 13.13 14.20
CA VAL A 106 -8.53 14.21 15.04
C VAL A 106 -9.59 15.25 15.35
N VAL A 107 -10.38 15.70 14.36
CA VAL A 107 -11.45 16.67 14.59
C VAL A 107 -12.59 16.10 15.46
N LEU A 108 -12.92 14.82 15.30
CA LEU A 108 -13.86 14.14 16.20
C LEU A 108 -13.34 14.21 17.65
N PHE A 109 -12.06 13.91 17.83
CA PHE A 109 -11.42 13.84 19.13
C PHE A 109 -11.35 15.20 19.84
N ASP A 110 -11.06 16.25 19.08
CA ASP A 110 -11.06 17.65 19.60
C ASP A 110 -12.45 18.06 20.10
N LYS A 111 -13.52 17.55 19.49
CA LYS A 111 -14.92 17.88 19.85
C LYS A 111 -15.48 16.97 20.93
N ASN A 112 -15.11 15.70 20.93
CA ASN A 112 -15.57 14.67 21.84
C ASN A 112 -14.41 13.73 22.19
N PRO A 113 -13.69 13.98 23.30
CA PRO A 113 -12.51 13.18 23.66
C PRO A 113 -12.86 11.75 24.15
N ASN A 114 -14.14 11.43 24.34
CA ASN A 114 -14.59 10.08 24.71
C ASN A 114 -15.79 9.65 23.84
N PRO A 115 -15.59 9.47 22.50
CA PRO A 115 -16.66 9.18 21.56
C PRO A 115 -17.23 7.78 21.77
N THR A 116 -18.56 7.66 21.65
CA THR A 116 -19.24 6.38 21.52
C THR A 116 -19.08 5.81 20.10
N ASP A 117 -19.44 4.53 19.91
CA ASP A 117 -19.44 3.91 18.57
C ASP A 117 -20.34 4.69 17.60
N ALA A 118 -21.49 5.19 18.06
CA ALA A 118 -22.40 6.00 17.25
C ALA A 118 -21.78 7.34 16.85
N ASP A 119 -21.02 7.99 17.74
CA ASP A 119 -20.31 9.24 17.43
C ASP A 119 -19.24 8.98 16.38
N ILE A 120 -18.49 7.87 16.52
CA ILE A 120 -17.44 7.45 15.57
C ILE A 120 -18.09 7.16 14.21
N ASP A 121 -19.13 6.36 14.14
CA ASP A 121 -19.81 5.99 12.91
C ASP A 121 -20.35 7.23 12.19
N SER A 122 -20.94 8.17 12.94
CA SER A 122 -21.41 9.44 12.39
C SER A 122 -20.28 10.29 11.82
N ALA A 123 -19.20 10.52 12.59
CA ALA A 123 -18.08 11.35 12.19
C ALA A 123 -17.30 10.77 11.01
N MET A 124 -17.12 9.44 10.99
CA MET A 124 -16.34 8.73 9.96
C MET A 124 -17.15 8.32 8.73
N SER A 125 -18.47 8.54 8.70
CA SER A 125 -19.36 8.12 7.60
C SER A 125 -18.97 8.64 6.22
N GLY A 126 -18.31 9.79 6.15
CA GLY A 126 -17.79 10.40 4.92
C GLY A 126 -16.41 9.87 4.48
N ASN A 127 -15.89 8.80 5.09
CA ASN A 127 -14.57 8.24 4.80
C ASN A 127 -14.69 6.80 4.30
N LEU A 128 -14.43 6.58 3.01
CA LEU A 128 -14.49 5.26 2.41
C LEU A 128 -13.15 4.51 2.58
N CYS A 129 -13.22 3.27 3.05
CA CYS A 129 -12.10 2.35 3.08
C CYS A 129 -12.43 1.09 2.27
N ARG A 130 -11.82 0.93 1.09
CA ARG A 130 -12.04 -0.24 0.22
C ARG A 130 -11.57 -1.56 0.87
N CYS A 131 -10.57 -1.48 1.73
CA CYS A 131 -10.05 -2.63 2.49
C CYS A 131 -10.94 -3.00 3.69
N GLY A 132 -11.92 -2.19 4.05
CA GLY A 132 -12.87 -2.47 5.12
C GLY A 132 -12.28 -2.42 6.54
N THR A 133 -11.31 -1.56 6.80
CA THR A 133 -10.62 -1.49 8.11
C THR A 133 -11.42 -0.75 9.19
N TYR A 134 -12.72 -0.54 9.02
CA TYR A 134 -13.56 0.28 9.90
C TYR A 134 -13.54 -0.17 11.37
N GLN A 135 -13.54 -1.47 11.63
CA GLN A 135 -13.47 -1.98 13.00
C GLN A 135 -12.14 -1.62 13.68
N ARG A 136 -11.03 -1.68 12.94
CA ARG A 136 -9.72 -1.26 13.47
C ARG A 136 -9.66 0.25 13.67
N ILE A 137 -10.28 1.04 12.78
CA ILE A 137 -10.40 2.50 12.94
C ILE A 137 -11.12 2.81 14.25
N ARG A 138 -12.28 2.20 14.49
CA ARG A 138 -13.04 2.35 15.73
C ARG A 138 -12.21 1.97 16.96
N GLN A 139 -11.56 0.80 16.90
CA GLN A 139 -10.67 0.34 17.97
C GLN A 139 -9.53 1.33 18.26
N ALA A 140 -8.92 1.91 17.23
CA ALA A 140 -7.85 2.88 17.40
C ALA A 140 -8.34 4.19 18.02
N ILE A 141 -9.54 4.68 17.65
CA ILE A 141 -10.14 5.87 18.24
C ILE A 141 -10.41 5.64 19.74
N HIS A 142 -10.99 4.50 20.10
CA HIS A 142 -11.20 4.16 21.52
C HIS A 142 -9.89 4.02 22.29
N LEU A 143 -8.86 3.39 21.68
CA LEU A 143 -7.54 3.28 22.32
C LEU A 143 -6.92 4.65 22.60
N ALA A 144 -7.04 5.59 21.66
CA ALA A 144 -6.56 6.95 21.86
C ALA A 144 -7.33 7.67 22.96
N ALA A 145 -8.67 7.53 23.00
CA ALA A 145 -9.52 8.10 24.03
C ALA A 145 -9.16 7.58 25.42
N GLU A 146 -9.03 6.26 25.55
CA GLU A 146 -8.67 5.64 26.82
C GLU A 146 -7.28 6.06 27.33
N ALA A 147 -6.31 6.13 26.42
CA ALA A 147 -4.94 6.53 26.75
C ALA A 147 -4.88 7.97 27.27
N MET A 148 -5.59 8.89 26.62
CA MET A 148 -5.64 10.29 27.06
C MET A 148 -6.38 10.45 28.39
N ALA A 149 -7.54 9.81 28.55
CA ALA A 149 -8.32 9.88 29.79
C ALA A 149 -7.55 9.36 31.01
N LYS A 150 -6.70 8.35 30.82
CA LYS A 150 -5.92 7.71 31.90
C LYS A 150 -4.50 8.24 32.02
N GLY A 151 -4.07 9.20 31.18
CA GLY A 151 -2.68 9.67 31.10
C GLY A 151 -1.67 8.54 30.80
N LYS A 152 -2.12 7.48 30.10
CA LYS A 152 -1.28 6.33 29.73
C LYS A 152 -0.63 6.54 28.39
N GLU A 153 0.63 6.14 28.30
CA GLU A 153 1.31 6.07 27.01
C GLU A 153 0.79 4.88 26.20
N ILE A 154 0.51 5.11 24.91
CA ILE A 154 0.17 4.04 23.98
C ILE A 154 1.45 3.29 23.64
N ASP A 155 1.50 1.99 23.90
CA ASP A 155 2.66 1.16 23.57
C ASP A 155 2.84 1.07 22.06
N SER A 156 3.82 1.81 21.58
CA SER A 156 4.30 1.78 20.20
C SER A 156 5.62 1.02 20.03
N SER A 157 6.04 0.26 21.04
CA SER A 157 7.34 -0.46 21.05
C SER A 157 7.46 -1.50 19.95
N ARG A 158 6.32 -1.98 19.41
CA ARG A 158 6.28 -2.93 18.28
C ARG A 158 6.51 -2.29 16.92
N MET A 159 6.51 -0.94 16.86
CA MET A 159 6.76 -0.23 15.61
C MET A 159 8.22 -0.37 15.19
N SER A 160 8.46 -0.55 13.89
CA SER A 160 9.79 -0.38 13.33
C SER A 160 10.26 1.06 13.63
N LYS A 161 11.35 1.19 14.39
CA LYS A 161 11.96 2.49 14.72
C LYS A 161 12.84 3.04 13.60
N LEU A 162 12.74 2.46 12.40
CA LEU A 162 13.50 2.88 11.24
C LEU A 162 12.88 4.13 10.60
N GLY A 163 12.88 5.24 11.33
CA GLY A 163 12.76 6.58 10.75
C GLY A 163 13.93 6.83 9.77
N ALA A 164 13.86 7.91 8.99
CA ALA A 164 14.90 8.32 8.04
C ALA A 164 16.29 8.36 8.71
N THR A 165 16.97 7.22 8.70
CA THR A 165 18.35 7.10 9.19
C THR A 165 19.31 7.64 8.12
N LYS A 166 20.42 8.24 8.56
CA LYS A 166 21.48 8.63 7.62
C LYS A 166 21.85 7.45 6.75
N PRO A 167 22.10 7.65 5.44
CA PRO A 167 22.57 6.59 4.57
C PRO A 167 23.81 5.91 5.17
N VAL A 168 23.74 4.60 5.35
CA VAL A 168 24.87 3.77 5.79
C VAL A 168 25.21 2.77 4.69
N PRO A 169 26.49 2.33 4.57
CA PRO A 169 26.84 1.26 3.66
C PRO A 169 26.00 0.01 3.91
N LEU A 170 25.44 -0.55 2.84
CA LEU A 170 24.65 -1.78 2.84
C LEU A 170 25.43 -2.88 2.11
N PHE A 171 25.60 -4.01 2.73
CA PHE A 171 26.34 -5.16 2.19
C PHE A 171 25.38 -6.29 1.82
N PRO A 172 25.30 -6.67 0.52
CA PRO A 172 24.45 -7.77 0.07
C PRO A 172 25.04 -9.11 0.48
N LEU A 173 24.23 -9.94 1.16
CA LEU A 173 24.58 -11.31 1.46
C LEU A 173 24.00 -12.29 0.43
N ASN A 174 22.91 -11.91 -0.19
CA ASN A 174 22.28 -12.58 -1.33
C ASN A 174 21.27 -11.61 -2.00
N PRO A 175 20.59 -11.96 -3.09
CA PRO A 175 19.63 -11.07 -3.77
C PRO A 175 18.49 -10.57 -2.87
N TYR A 176 18.11 -11.32 -1.83
CA TYR A 176 16.94 -11.04 -1.00
C TYR A 176 17.22 -10.23 0.25
N LEU A 177 18.47 -10.04 0.64
CA LEU A 177 18.78 -9.25 1.83
C LEU A 177 20.16 -8.57 1.79
N ARG A 178 20.21 -7.40 2.41
CA ARG A 178 21.42 -6.59 2.65
C ARG A 178 21.45 -6.17 4.11
N ILE A 179 22.64 -6.04 4.67
CA ILE A 179 22.84 -5.63 6.06
C ILE A 179 23.66 -4.34 6.12
N GLY A 180 23.19 -3.37 6.87
CA GLY A 180 23.87 -2.10 7.10
C GLY A 180 24.88 -2.18 8.25
N THR A 181 25.88 -1.29 8.24
CA THR A 181 26.83 -1.16 9.35
C THR A 181 26.17 -0.76 10.67
N ASP A 182 24.96 -0.23 10.62
CA ASP A 182 24.10 0.09 11.78
C ASP A 182 23.30 -1.14 12.29
N GLY A 183 23.44 -2.30 11.66
CA GLY A 183 22.72 -3.53 11.98
C GLY A 183 21.30 -3.60 11.40
N ARG A 184 20.88 -2.64 10.58
CA ARG A 184 19.63 -2.71 9.84
C ARG A 184 19.70 -3.80 8.77
N VAL A 185 18.60 -4.56 8.64
CA VAL A 185 18.44 -5.60 7.62
C VAL A 185 17.39 -5.13 6.60
N VAL A 186 17.81 -4.92 5.37
CA VAL A 186 16.93 -4.57 4.25
C VAL A 186 16.54 -5.85 3.53
N ILE A 187 15.28 -6.20 3.51
CA ILE A 187 14.75 -7.38 2.81
C ILE A 187 14.13 -6.94 1.51
N VAL A 188 14.56 -7.55 0.40
CA VAL A 188 14.10 -7.26 -0.95
C VAL A 188 12.98 -8.23 -1.31
N VAL A 189 11.78 -7.70 -1.58
CA VAL A 189 10.57 -8.48 -1.80
C VAL A 189 10.13 -8.42 -3.26
N GLY A 190 10.09 -9.58 -3.93
CA GLY A 190 9.69 -9.72 -5.34
C GLY A 190 8.17 -9.73 -5.58
N LYS A 191 7.36 -9.38 -4.59
CA LYS A 191 5.90 -9.32 -4.67
C LYS A 191 5.42 -7.90 -4.37
N SER A 192 4.41 -7.44 -5.11
CA SER A 192 3.84 -6.10 -4.91
C SER A 192 2.92 -6.06 -3.69
N GLU A 193 3.11 -5.09 -2.82
CA GLU A 193 2.20 -4.77 -1.72
C GLU A 193 0.98 -3.99 -2.25
N MET A 194 -0.21 -4.46 -1.95
CA MET A 194 -1.50 -3.85 -2.32
C MET A 194 -2.42 -3.69 -1.10
N GLY A 195 -1.88 -3.91 0.10
CA GLY A 195 -2.61 -3.93 1.37
C GLY A 195 -2.76 -5.33 1.97
N GLN A 196 -2.39 -6.40 1.23
CA GLN A 196 -2.50 -7.78 1.68
C GLN A 196 -1.39 -8.20 2.67
N GLY A 197 -0.33 -7.41 2.86
CA GLY A 197 0.66 -7.59 3.91
C GLY A 197 1.92 -8.38 3.51
N VAL A 198 2.22 -8.51 2.21
CA VAL A 198 3.43 -9.21 1.75
C VAL A 198 4.71 -8.52 2.20
N TYR A 199 4.70 -7.20 2.40
CA TYR A 199 5.83 -6.44 2.96
C TYR A 199 6.08 -6.70 4.45
N SER A 200 5.22 -7.52 5.08
CA SER A 200 5.45 -8.02 6.44
C SER A 200 5.59 -9.54 6.43
N SER A 201 4.66 -10.28 5.79
CA SER A 201 4.66 -11.74 5.83
C SER A 201 5.90 -12.38 5.16
N LEU A 202 6.39 -11.82 4.06
CA LEU A 202 7.59 -12.35 3.41
C LEU A 202 8.87 -12.04 4.20
N PRO A 203 9.10 -10.84 4.74
CA PRO A 203 10.17 -10.60 5.70
C PRO A 203 10.18 -11.51 6.93
N MET A 204 9.00 -11.96 7.43
CA MET A 204 8.97 -12.92 8.54
C MET A 204 9.70 -14.23 8.21
N LEU A 205 9.65 -14.70 6.97
CA LEU A 205 10.34 -15.92 6.53
C LEU A 205 11.86 -15.77 6.62
N VAL A 206 12.39 -14.61 6.23
CA VAL A 206 13.82 -14.29 6.32
C VAL A 206 14.22 -14.07 7.79
N ALA A 207 13.44 -13.28 8.53
CA ALA A 207 13.72 -12.92 9.92
C ALA A 207 13.81 -14.14 10.83
N GLU A 208 12.88 -15.10 10.64
CA GLU A 208 12.88 -16.35 11.39
C GLU A 208 14.21 -17.08 11.30
N GLU A 209 14.69 -17.28 10.09
CA GLU A 209 15.92 -18.04 9.86
C GLU A 209 17.18 -17.23 10.14
N LEU A 210 17.13 -15.91 9.96
CA LEU A 210 18.25 -15.01 10.18
C LEU A 210 18.51 -14.73 11.67
N GLU A 211 17.53 -14.98 12.56
CA GLU A 211 17.59 -14.63 13.99
C GLU A 211 17.81 -13.12 14.22
N VAL A 212 17.07 -12.28 13.52
CA VAL A 212 17.14 -10.82 13.65
C VAL A 212 15.93 -10.28 14.39
N ASP A 213 16.12 -9.21 15.15
CA ASP A 213 15.03 -8.48 15.79
C ASP A 213 14.14 -7.81 14.75
N TRP A 214 12.81 -7.95 14.90
CA TRP A 214 11.81 -7.40 13.97
C TRP A 214 11.96 -5.89 13.79
N SER A 215 12.34 -5.17 14.84
CA SER A 215 12.54 -3.72 14.81
C SER A 215 13.74 -3.27 13.94
N ARG A 216 14.61 -4.19 13.52
CA ARG A 216 15.77 -3.93 12.66
C ARG A 216 15.49 -4.15 11.18
N ILE A 217 14.29 -4.60 10.84
CA ILE A 217 13.93 -4.95 9.47
C ILE A 217 13.31 -3.75 8.75
N SER A 218 13.76 -3.53 7.54
CA SER A 218 13.10 -2.70 6.53
C SER A 218 12.87 -3.51 5.26
N VAL A 219 11.94 -3.07 4.43
CA VAL A 219 11.56 -3.75 3.21
C VAL A 219 11.73 -2.84 2.00
N GLU A 220 12.20 -3.41 0.90
CA GLU A 220 12.28 -2.75 -0.41
C GLU A 220 11.62 -3.62 -1.48
N ALA A 221 10.98 -2.96 -2.46
CA ALA A 221 10.50 -3.64 -3.65
C ALA A 221 11.68 -4.12 -4.50
N ALA A 222 11.60 -5.36 -4.98
CA ALA A 222 12.61 -5.90 -5.87
C ALA A 222 12.59 -5.18 -7.24
N PRO A 223 13.76 -4.96 -7.84
CA PRO A 223 13.82 -4.58 -9.26
C PRO A 223 13.32 -5.73 -10.14
N VAL A 224 13.08 -5.44 -11.42
CA VAL A 224 12.74 -6.48 -12.39
C VAL A 224 14.00 -7.28 -12.72
N ALA A 225 14.07 -8.53 -12.22
CA ALA A 225 15.19 -9.43 -12.47
C ALA A 225 14.78 -10.90 -12.26
N GLN A 226 15.54 -11.82 -12.89
CA GLN A 226 15.25 -13.26 -12.86
C GLN A 226 15.23 -13.86 -11.46
N GLU A 227 16.06 -13.35 -10.56
CA GLU A 227 16.17 -13.79 -9.17
C GLU A 227 14.82 -13.68 -8.45
N TYR A 228 13.97 -12.74 -8.88
CA TYR A 228 12.67 -12.47 -8.27
C TYR A 228 11.49 -13.08 -9.05
N TYR A 229 11.76 -13.88 -10.08
CA TYR A 229 10.69 -14.60 -10.78
C TYR A 229 9.93 -15.52 -9.82
N HIS A 230 8.64 -15.68 -10.10
CA HIS A 230 7.75 -16.50 -9.29
C HIS A 230 8.28 -17.93 -9.15
N ALA A 231 8.51 -18.39 -7.91
CA ALA A 231 9.23 -19.63 -7.66
C ALA A 231 8.57 -20.88 -8.29
N GLN A 232 7.24 -20.87 -8.47
CA GLN A 232 6.50 -21.99 -9.06
C GLN A 232 6.29 -21.85 -10.58
N TRP A 233 6.22 -20.61 -11.09
CA TRP A 233 5.93 -20.37 -12.53
C TRP A 233 7.20 -20.08 -13.35
N GLY A 234 8.28 -19.66 -12.71
CA GLY A 234 9.62 -19.68 -13.23
C GLY A 234 10.02 -18.65 -14.30
N VAL A 235 9.06 -17.97 -14.94
CA VAL A 235 9.33 -17.13 -16.12
C VAL A 235 8.83 -15.68 -15.99
N ILE A 236 8.25 -15.32 -14.87
CA ILE A 236 7.59 -14.02 -14.66
C ILE A 236 7.69 -13.58 -13.20
N GLN A 237 7.93 -12.28 -12.99
CA GLN A 237 7.77 -11.64 -11.69
C GLN A 237 6.34 -11.12 -11.58
N VAL A 238 5.54 -11.72 -10.70
CA VAL A 238 4.10 -11.47 -10.61
C VAL A 238 3.59 -11.64 -9.19
N THR A 239 2.52 -10.91 -8.87
CA THR A 239 1.76 -11.04 -7.63
C THR A 239 0.33 -11.40 -7.98
N GLY A 240 -0.11 -12.60 -7.59
CA GLY A 240 -1.45 -13.10 -7.92
C GLY A 240 -1.66 -14.55 -7.51
N GLY A 241 -2.87 -15.04 -7.68
CA GLY A 241 -3.25 -16.43 -7.42
C GLY A 241 -3.11 -16.88 -5.96
N SER A 242 -3.05 -15.97 -5.00
CA SER A 242 -2.81 -16.27 -3.57
C SER A 242 -1.53 -17.07 -3.30
N THR A 243 -0.51 -16.93 -4.16
CA THR A 243 0.72 -17.73 -4.11
C THR A 243 1.90 -17.03 -3.46
N SER A 244 1.78 -15.77 -3.06
CA SER A 244 2.93 -14.95 -2.61
C SER A 244 3.72 -15.60 -1.48
N VAL A 245 3.07 -16.09 -0.43
CA VAL A 245 3.77 -16.74 0.69
C VAL A 245 4.17 -18.17 0.34
N SER A 246 3.27 -18.96 -0.23
CA SER A 246 3.52 -20.37 -0.54
C SER A 246 4.64 -20.57 -1.57
N SER A 247 4.72 -19.69 -2.59
CA SER A 247 5.78 -19.78 -3.59
C SER A 247 7.16 -19.36 -3.06
N GLU A 248 7.20 -18.45 -2.08
CA GLU A 248 8.46 -17.92 -1.53
C GLU A 248 8.91 -18.60 -0.23
N TRP A 249 8.11 -19.54 0.30
CA TRP A 249 8.32 -20.17 1.59
C TRP A 249 9.73 -20.73 1.77
N ASP A 250 10.16 -21.60 0.88
CA ASP A 250 11.48 -22.20 0.98
C ASP A 250 12.60 -21.24 0.55
N ARG A 251 12.36 -20.47 -0.49
CA ARG A 251 13.34 -19.54 -1.07
C ARG A 251 13.81 -18.51 -0.05
N LEU A 252 12.87 -17.82 0.59
CA LEU A 252 13.21 -16.76 1.56
C LEU A 252 13.75 -17.31 2.88
N ARG A 253 13.23 -18.45 3.33
CA ARG A 253 13.82 -19.14 4.50
C ARG A 253 15.26 -19.56 4.23
N ARG A 254 15.55 -20.15 3.07
CA ARG A 254 16.93 -20.49 2.69
C ARG A 254 17.83 -19.27 2.56
N ALA A 255 17.31 -18.15 2.06
CA ALA A 255 18.05 -16.90 1.98
C ALA A 255 18.44 -16.38 3.39
N GLY A 256 17.51 -16.40 4.35
CA GLY A 256 17.76 -16.05 5.75
C GLY A 256 18.76 -16.99 6.43
N ALA A 257 18.57 -18.31 6.29
CA ALA A 257 19.46 -19.32 6.87
C ALA A 257 20.87 -19.24 6.28
N GLY A 258 21.01 -19.04 4.97
CA GLY A 258 22.30 -18.85 4.30
C GLY A 258 23.06 -17.64 4.83
N ALA A 259 22.37 -16.51 4.96
CA ALA A 259 22.94 -15.29 5.54
C ALA A 259 23.37 -15.49 7.00
N ARG A 260 22.57 -16.18 7.80
CA ARG A 260 22.95 -16.57 9.17
C ARG A 260 24.25 -17.35 9.21
N VAL A 261 24.41 -18.36 8.34
CA VAL A 261 25.65 -19.16 8.26
C VAL A 261 26.85 -18.29 7.87
N MET A 262 26.68 -17.35 6.93
CA MET A 262 27.77 -16.43 6.53
C MET A 262 28.19 -15.52 7.69
N LEU A 263 27.25 -14.98 8.45
CA LEU A 263 27.52 -14.14 9.63
C LEU A 263 28.23 -14.92 10.74
N VAL A 264 27.78 -16.14 11.03
CA VAL A 264 28.43 -17.02 12.02
C VAL A 264 29.86 -17.34 11.61
N ARG A 265 30.09 -17.66 10.33
CA ARG A 265 31.45 -17.90 9.81
C ARG A 265 32.33 -16.66 9.92
N ALA A 266 31.78 -15.47 9.57
CA ALA A 266 32.51 -14.21 9.68
C ALA A 266 32.98 -13.93 11.11
N ALA A 267 32.11 -14.14 12.10
CA ALA A 267 32.44 -13.99 13.52
C ALA A 267 33.48 -15.02 13.98
N ALA A 268 33.29 -16.29 13.62
CA ALA A 268 34.20 -17.37 13.95
C ALA A 268 35.62 -17.15 13.42
N GLU A 269 35.74 -16.65 12.18
CA GLU A 269 37.05 -16.27 11.60
C GLU A 269 37.72 -15.10 12.34
N ILE A 270 36.93 -14.07 12.75
CA ILE A 270 37.44 -12.95 13.56
C ILE A 270 37.97 -13.47 14.90
N TRP A 271 37.21 -14.33 15.53
CA TRP A 271 37.56 -14.87 16.85
C TRP A 271 38.54 -16.05 16.82
N LYS A 272 38.82 -16.60 15.63
CA LYS A 272 39.65 -17.80 15.40
C LYS A 272 39.13 -19.01 16.20
N VAL A 273 37.83 -19.28 16.09
CA VAL A 273 37.12 -20.37 16.78
C VAL A 273 36.35 -21.25 15.80
N ASP A 274 35.91 -22.43 16.24
CA ASP A 274 34.99 -23.26 15.43
C ASP A 274 33.65 -22.55 15.27
N PRO A 275 33.12 -22.38 14.05
CA PRO A 275 31.79 -21.85 13.82
C PRO A 275 30.66 -22.57 14.59
N LYS A 276 30.85 -23.86 14.90
CA LYS A 276 29.89 -24.66 15.69
C LYS A 276 29.76 -24.19 17.14
N SER A 277 30.77 -23.48 17.68
CA SER A 277 30.71 -22.87 19.01
C SER A 277 30.03 -21.50 19.03
N CYS A 278 29.55 -21.04 17.87
CA CYS A 278 28.91 -19.76 17.72
C CYS A 278 27.45 -19.94 17.33
N ARG A 279 26.57 -19.08 17.85
CA ARG A 279 25.16 -19.01 17.47
C ARG A 279 24.71 -17.58 17.13
N ALA A 280 23.72 -17.48 16.27
CA ALA A 280 23.06 -16.23 15.96
C ALA A 280 21.94 -15.98 16.98
N GLU A 281 21.79 -14.72 17.41
CA GLU A 281 20.78 -14.33 18.36
C GLU A 281 20.45 -12.82 18.25
N LYS A 282 19.20 -12.47 17.94
CA LYS A 282 18.68 -11.10 17.94
C LYS A 282 19.58 -10.10 17.20
N GLY A 283 20.03 -10.44 15.99
CA GLY A 283 20.87 -9.57 15.17
C GLY A 283 22.35 -9.49 15.59
N SER A 284 22.82 -10.49 16.29
CA SER A 284 24.23 -10.64 16.71
C SER A 284 24.68 -12.09 16.59
N VAL A 285 25.98 -12.31 16.52
CA VAL A 285 26.59 -13.63 16.70
C VAL A 285 27.24 -13.68 18.07
N VAL A 286 27.05 -14.79 18.81
CA VAL A 286 27.55 -15.02 20.14
C VAL A 286 28.46 -16.27 20.12
N HIS A 287 29.64 -16.17 20.65
CA HIS A 287 30.51 -17.34 20.92
C HIS A 287 30.18 -17.86 22.31
N GLU A 288 29.53 -19.03 22.40
CA GLU A 288 28.98 -19.58 23.65
C GLU A 288 30.02 -19.75 24.78
N PRO A 289 31.19 -20.32 24.53
CA PRO A 289 32.16 -20.57 25.62
C PRO A 289 32.72 -19.31 26.28
N THR A 290 32.80 -18.18 25.55
CA THR A 290 33.38 -16.92 26.05
C THR A 290 32.39 -15.77 26.15
N ASN A 291 31.15 -15.98 25.72
CA ASN A 291 30.09 -14.97 25.63
C ASN A 291 30.50 -13.69 24.87
N ARG A 292 31.52 -13.79 23.99
CA ARG A 292 31.87 -12.68 23.07
C ARG A 292 30.73 -12.49 22.09
N ARG A 293 30.46 -11.23 21.73
CA ARG A 293 29.33 -10.85 20.85
C ARG A 293 29.81 -9.87 19.78
N LEU A 294 29.37 -10.07 18.54
CA LEU A 294 29.45 -9.11 17.44
C LEU A 294 28.07 -8.93 16.81
N SER A 295 27.70 -7.69 16.57
CA SER A 295 26.46 -7.34 15.88
C SER A 295 26.54 -7.71 14.38
N TYR A 296 25.40 -7.88 13.75
CA TYR A 296 25.35 -8.09 12.30
C TYR A 296 25.93 -6.90 11.52
N GLY A 297 25.81 -5.67 12.04
CA GLY A 297 26.42 -4.50 11.44
C GLY A 297 27.95 -4.55 11.39
N GLU A 298 28.59 -5.01 12.48
CA GLU A 298 30.04 -5.19 12.55
C GLU A 298 30.54 -6.34 11.65
N LEU A 299 29.67 -7.30 11.37
CA LEU A 299 29.99 -8.48 10.57
C LEU A 299 29.64 -8.32 9.07
N ALA A 300 28.78 -7.35 8.70
CA ALA A 300 28.15 -7.27 7.41
C ALA A 300 29.14 -7.27 6.23
N GLU A 301 30.18 -6.42 6.29
CA GLU A 301 31.19 -6.33 5.25
C GLU A 301 31.98 -7.63 5.06
N LYS A 302 32.41 -8.24 6.20
CA LYS A 302 33.14 -9.49 6.17
C LYS A 302 32.28 -10.66 5.70
N ALA A 303 31.05 -10.74 6.18
CA ALA A 303 30.08 -11.76 5.79
C ALA A 303 29.78 -11.73 4.30
N ALA A 304 29.65 -10.54 3.69
CA ALA A 304 29.41 -10.38 2.26
C ALA A 304 30.52 -10.93 1.35
N ARG A 305 31.72 -11.13 1.90
CA ARG A 305 32.88 -11.74 1.19
C ARG A 305 32.90 -13.26 1.32
N ILE A 306 32.07 -13.84 2.18
CA ILE A 306 32.00 -15.28 2.39
C ILE A 306 31.10 -15.91 1.32
N LYS A 307 31.58 -16.98 0.70
CA LYS A 307 30.80 -17.73 -0.29
C LYS A 307 29.50 -18.28 0.36
N PRO A 308 28.34 -17.99 -0.21
CA PRO A 308 27.08 -18.54 0.29
C PRO A 308 27.12 -20.07 0.38
N PRO A 309 26.59 -20.68 1.45
CA PRO A 309 26.51 -22.13 1.56
C PRO A 309 25.54 -22.70 0.51
N LYS A 310 25.87 -23.87 -0.05
CA LYS A 310 24.99 -24.57 -1.00
C LYS A 310 23.77 -25.14 -0.27
N ASP A 311 23.99 -25.71 0.90
CA ASP A 311 22.97 -26.34 1.72
C ASP A 311 22.88 -25.66 3.08
N VAL A 312 21.65 -25.50 3.55
CA VAL A 312 21.35 -24.90 4.86
C VAL A 312 20.26 -25.70 5.56
N SER A 313 20.40 -25.86 6.86
CA SER A 313 19.33 -26.40 7.70
C SER A 313 18.35 -25.30 8.05
N LEU A 314 17.08 -25.56 7.81
CA LEU A 314 15.98 -24.69 8.21
C LEU A 314 15.46 -25.10 9.58
N LYS A 315 14.88 -24.15 10.30
CA LYS A 315 14.24 -24.41 11.59
C LYS A 315 12.98 -25.25 11.41
N GLU A 316 12.69 -26.07 12.40
CA GLU A 316 11.44 -26.78 12.52
C GLU A 316 10.33 -25.86 13.06
N PRO A 317 9.03 -26.10 12.74
CA PRO A 317 7.92 -25.26 13.21
C PRO A 317 7.90 -25.02 14.72
N LYS A 318 8.32 -25.98 15.53
CA LYS A 318 8.43 -25.86 17.00
C LYS A 318 9.45 -24.82 17.47
N GLU A 319 10.39 -24.44 16.61
CA GLU A 319 11.46 -23.47 16.89
C GLU A 319 11.09 -22.05 16.45
N PHE A 320 9.91 -21.86 15.79
CA PHE A 320 9.50 -20.56 15.25
C PHE A 320 9.26 -19.52 16.35
N LYS A 321 9.90 -18.38 16.20
CA LYS A 321 9.80 -17.22 17.09
C LYS A 321 9.05 -16.04 16.44
N VAL A 322 9.03 -15.99 15.12
CA VAL A 322 8.46 -14.91 14.29
C VAL A 322 7.29 -15.45 13.45
N ILE A 323 7.49 -16.53 12.71
CA ILE A 323 6.44 -17.14 11.88
C ILE A 323 5.31 -17.64 12.79
N GLY A 324 4.06 -17.28 12.43
CA GLY A 324 2.87 -17.63 13.22
C GLY A 324 2.68 -16.81 14.50
N LYS A 325 3.48 -15.75 14.70
CA LYS A 325 3.32 -14.81 15.81
C LYS A 325 2.71 -13.50 15.31
N PRO A 326 1.94 -12.78 16.17
CA PRO A 326 1.41 -11.47 15.84
C PRO A 326 2.55 -10.44 15.80
N MET A 327 2.99 -10.10 14.59
CA MET A 327 3.99 -9.07 14.35
C MET A 327 3.31 -7.84 13.76
N SER A 328 3.76 -6.64 14.14
CA SER A 328 3.30 -5.39 13.53
C SER A 328 3.75 -5.30 12.07
N ARG A 329 2.90 -4.71 11.24
CA ARG A 329 3.26 -4.45 9.84
C ARG A 329 4.41 -3.46 9.76
N LEU A 330 5.34 -3.72 8.83
CA LEU A 330 6.52 -2.86 8.61
C LEU A 330 6.15 -1.54 7.92
N ASP A 331 5.05 -1.52 7.17
CA ASP A 331 4.61 -0.41 6.33
C ASP A 331 3.52 0.48 6.96
N THR A 332 3.04 0.18 8.17
CA THR A 332 2.02 0.99 8.87
C THR A 332 2.48 2.42 9.14
N PRO A 333 3.70 2.69 9.65
CA PRO A 333 4.12 4.05 9.98
C PRO A 333 4.08 5.01 8.80
N GLU A 334 4.55 4.59 7.63
CA GLU A 334 4.53 5.43 6.42
C GLU A 334 3.10 5.73 5.96
N LYS A 335 2.18 4.78 6.12
CA LYS A 335 0.78 4.92 5.76
C LYS A 335 -0.01 5.84 6.68
N THR A 336 0.45 6.03 7.91
CA THR A 336 -0.18 6.89 8.92
C THR A 336 0.43 8.29 8.99
N SER A 337 1.69 8.43 8.60
CA SER A 337 2.37 9.73 8.53
C SER A 337 2.11 10.51 7.24
N GLY A 338 1.57 9.84 6.21
CA GLY A 338 1.39 10.42 4.87
C GLY A 338 2.62 10.31 3.97
N THR A 339 3.70 9.65 4.43
CA THR A 339 4.95 9.48 3.67
C THR A 339 4.96 8.26 2.75
N ALA A 340 3.97 7.35 2.86
CA ALA A 340 3.83 6.22 1.94
C ALA A 340 3.63 6.71 0.50
N ILE A 341 4.45 6.19 -0.42
CA ILE A 341 4.43 6.54 -1.84
C ILE A 341 3.53 5.57 -2.60
N PHE A 342 2.52 6.11 -3.28
CA PHE A 342 1.64 5.39 -4.20
C PHE A 342 1.93 5.81 -5.64
N GLY A 343 1.40 5.10 -6.63
CA GLY A 343 1.64 5.40 -8.04
C GLY A 343 1.31 6.86 -8.43
N ILE A 344 0.26 7.44 -7.85
CA ILE A 344 -0.12 8.84 -8.07
C ILE A 344 0.88 9.85 -7.47
N ASP A 345 1.72 9.42 -6.53
CA ASP A 345 2.69 10.27 -5.83
C ASP A 345 4.07 10.25 -6.53
N ALA A 346 4.28 9.32 -7.48
CA ALA A 346 5.54 9.23 -8.21
C ALA A 346 5.80 10.49 -9.02
N LYS A 347 6.98 11.07 -8.85
CA LYS A 347 7.45 12.26 -9.58
C LYS A 347 8.88 12.06 -10.05
N PHE A 348 9.14 12.42 -11.30
CA PHE A 348 10.46 12.40 -11.91
C PHE A 348 10.75 13.78 -12.52
N PRO A 349 12.02 14.17 -12.69
CA PRO A 349 12.36 15.39 -13.41
C PRO A 349 11.69 15.41 -14.79
N GLU A 350 11.13 16.57 -15.16
CA GLU A 350 10.45 16.80 -16.46
C GLU A 350 9.26 15.89 -16.76
N MET A 351 8.73 15.18 -15.75
CA MET A 351 7.56 14.30 -15.93
C MET A 351 6.32 15.10 -16.29
N LEU A 352 5.65 14.69 -17.38
CA LEU A 352 4.32 15.17 -17.74
C LEU A 352 3.24 14.23 -17.23
N THR A 353 2.03 14.76 -17.03
CA THR A 353 0.87 13.99 -16.60
C THR A 353 -0.08 13.80 -17.77
N ALA A 354 -0.53 12.57 -18.02
CA ALA A 354 -1.52 12.26 -19.04
C ALA A 354 -2.83 11.79 -18.38
N VAL A 355 -3.95 12.34 -18.85
CA VAL A 355 -5.31 11.92 -18.44
C VAL A 355 -6.04 11.40 -19.67
N ILE A 356 -6.54 10.16 -19.61
CA ILE A 356 -7.15 9.49 -20.75
C ILE A 356 -8.67 9.60 -20.68
N ALA A 357 -9.31 10.09 -21.74
CA ALA A 357 -10.74 9.92 -21.98
C ALA A 357 -10.98 8.55 -22.63
N ARG A 358 -11.78 7.71 -21.99
CA ARG A 358 -12.09 6.34 -22.44
C ARG A 358 -13.55 6.25 -22.86
N PRO A 359 -13.89 5.32 -23.77
CA PRO A 359 -15.28 5.05 -24.13
C PRO A 359 -16.13 4.72 -22.88
N PRO A 360 -17.39 5.18 -22.81
CA PRO A 360 -18.28 4.93 -21.69
C PRO A 360 -18.72 3.45 -21.60
N VAL A 361 -18.61 2.71 -22.70
CA VAL A 361 -18.96 1.28 -22.78
C VAL A 361 -17.78 0.45 -23.31
N PHE A 362 -17.68 -0.81 -22.90
CA PHE A 362 -16.67 -1.73 -23.41
C PHE A 362 -16.85 -1.99 -24.91
N GLY A 363 -15.75 -1.92 -25.65
CA GLY A 363 -15.74 -2.07 -27.10
C GLY A 363 -16.10 -0.81 -27.89
N GLY A 364 -16.45 0.28 -27.19
CA GLY A 364 -16.69 1.57 -27.81
C GLY A 364 -15.45 2.13 -28.51
N LYS A 365 -15.64 2.94 -29.56
CA LYS A 365 -14.57 3.56 -30.36
C LYS A 365 -14.73 5.07 -30.42
N ILE A 366 -13.64 5.76 -30.71
CA ILE A 366 -13.65 7.19 -30.97
C ILE A 366 -14.27 7.43 -32.34
N LYS A 367 -15.32 8.28 -32.40
CA LYS A 367 -15.87 8.77 -33.68
C LYS A 367 -15.24 10.10 -34.05
N SER A 368 -15.14 11.04 -33.12
CA SER A 368 -14.48 12.33 -33.31
C SER A 368 -14.12 12.99 -31.98
N PHE A 369 -13.14 13.90 -31.99
CA PHE A 369 -12.79 14.75 -30.87
C PHE A 369 -12.12 16.04 -31.35
N ASN A 370 -12.06 17.06 -30.49
CA ASN A 370 -11.49 18.36 -30.82
C ASN A 370 -10.18 18.58 -30.03
N ALA A 371 -9.04 18.20 -30.63
CA ALA A 371 -7.72 18.37 -30.03
C ALA A 371 -7.36 19.86 -29.85
N GLU A 372 -7.68 20.70 -30.81
CA GLU A 372 -7.31 22.12 -30.79
C GLU A 372 -7.97 22.85 -29.62
N LYS A 373 -9.25 22.55 -29.36
CA LYS A 373 -9.95 23.10 -28.19
C LYS A 373 -9.29 22.67 -26.88
N ALA A 374 -8.85 21.43 -26.76
CA ALA A 374 -8.16 20.95 -25.57
C ALA A 374 -6.80 21.63 -25.38
N LYS A 375 -6.06 21.88 -26.47
CA LYS A 375 -4.75 22.57 -26.46
C LYS A 375 -4.84 24.05 -26.05
N THR A 376 -6.03 24.69 -26.12
CA THR A 376 -6.18 26.07 -25.61
C THR A 376 -6.15 26.12 -24.07
N VAL A 377 -6.32 25.01 -23.39
CA VAL A 377 -6.28 24.96 -21.91
C VAL A 377 -4.85 25.18 -21.44
N LYS A 378 -4.66 26.17 -20.57
CA LYS A 378 -3.34 26.51 -20.02
C LYS A 378 -2.71 25.28 -19.33
N GLY A 379 -1.48 24.96 -19.69
CA GLY A 379 -0.73 23.82 -19.13
C GLY A 379 -0.88 22.52 -19.92
N VAL A 380 -1.82 22.42 -20.87
CA VAL A 380 -1.89 21.30 -21.81
C VAL A 380 -0.73 21.41 -22.81
N LYS A 381 -0.04 20.30 -23.00
CA LYS A 381 1.12 20.18 -23.91
C LYS A 381 0.78 19.48 -25.21
N ASP A 382 -0.03 18.41 -25.12
CA ASP A 382 -0.39 17.64 -26.31
C ASP A 382 -1.69 16.84 -26.11
N VAL A 383 -2.26 16.38 -27.24
CA VAL A 383 -3.43 15.51 -27.29
C VAL A 383 -3.11 14.35 -28.24
N VAL A 384 -3.14 13.14 -27.71
CA VAL A 384 -2.71 11.94 -28.44
C VAL A 384 -3.82 10.88 -28.42
N GLN A 385 -4.21 10.38 -29.57
CA GLN A 385 -5.08 9.22 -29.65
C GLN A 385 -4.28 7.96 -29.30
N VAL A 386 -4.80 7.16 -28.38
CA VAL A 386 -4.22 5.89 -27.93
C VAL A 386 -5.23 4.76 -28.12
N PRO A 387 -4.81 3.48 -28.13
CA PRO A 387 -5.75 2.37 -28.34
C PRO A 387 -6.95 2.35 -27.40
N SER A 388 -6.80 2.87 -26.16
CA SER A 388 -7.85 2.91 -25.14
C SER A 388 -8.65 4.21 -25.09
N GLY A 389 -8.40 5.19 -25.99
CA GLY A 389 -9.11 6.47 -25.98
C GLY A 389 -8.27 7.65 -26.46
N VAL A 390 -8.48 8.83 -25.85
CA VAL A 390 -7.71 10.05 -26.15
C VAL A 390 -7.00 10.50 -24.88
N ALA A 391 -5.68 10.55 -24.91
CA ALA A 391 -4.84 11.06 -23.84
C ALA A 391 -4.63 12.56 -24.02
N VAL A 392 -4.83 13.33 -22.96
CA VAL A 392 -4.42 14.74 -22.88
C VAL A 392 -3.24 14.82 -21.93
N VAL A 393 -2.15 15.37 -22.42
CA VAL A 393 -0.87 15.51 -21.73
C VAL A 393 -0.74 16.95 -21.24
N GLY A 394 -0.44 17.13 -19.97
CA GLY A 394 -0.26 18.44 -19.34
C GLY A 394 0.93 18.48 -18.37
N ASN A 395 1.25 19.68 -17.91
CA ASN A 395 2.28 19.91 -16.90
C ASN A 395 1.92 19.28 -15.53
N ASP A 396 0.61 19.17 -15.29
CA ASP A 396 0.03 18.70 -14.02
C ASP A 396 -1.31 17.98 -14.31
N PHE A 397 -1.83 17.28 -13.30
CA PHE A 397 -3.08 16.55 -13.42
C PHE A 397 -4.27 17.46 -13.73
N TRP A 398 -4.32 18.66 -13.11
CA TRP A 398 -5.46 19.55 -13.28
C TRP A 398 -5.57 20.10 -14.69
N SER A 399 -4.47 20.56 -15.25
CA SER A 399 -4.39 21.03 -16.65
C SER A 399 -4.78 19.92 -17.63
N ALA A 400 -4.24 18.70 -17.46
CA ALA A 400 -4.57 17.56 -18.31
C ALA A 400 -6.07 17.17 -18.19
N ARG A 401 -6.64 17.23 -16.99
CA ARG A 401 -8.05 16.97 -16.75
C ARG A 401 -8.96 17.99 -17.43
N LEU A 402 -8.69 19.29 -17.27
CA LEU A 402 -9.45 20.34 -17.94
C LEU A 402 -9.37 20.21 -19.46
N GLY A 403 -8.19 19.93 -20.00
CA GLY A 403 -8.02 19.66 -21.41
C GLY A 403 -8.83 18.45 -21.88
N ARG A 404 -8.88 17.37 -21.09
CA ARG A 404 -9.74 16.20 -21.38
C ARG A 404 -11.24 16.58 -21.41
N GLU A 405 -11.69 17.41 -20.50
CA GLU A 405 -13.08 17.89 -20.47
C GLU A 405 -13.40 18.78 -21.69
N ALA A 406 -12.41 19.50 -22.20
CA ALA A 406 -12.55 20.36 -23.39
C ALA A 406 -12.55 19.58 -24.73
N LEU A 407 -12.19 18.29 -24.76
CA LEU A 407 -12.08 17.49 -25.99
C LEU A 407 -13.38 17.37 -26.79
N GLY A 408 -14.56 17.43 -26.15
CA GLY A 408 -15.86 17.29 -26.82
C GLY A 408 -15.96 16.00 -27.64
N ILE A 409 -15.59 14.85 -27.05
CA ILE A 409 -15.52 13.56 -27.74
C ILE A 409 -16.89 13.05 -28.08
N THR A 410 -17.06 12.55 -29.30
CA THR A 410 -18.20 11.73 -29.73
C THR A 410 -17.73 10.28 -29.82
N TRP A 411 -18.47 9.39 -29.18
CA TRP A 411 -18.18 7.96 -29.15
C TRP A 411 -19.11 7.18 -30.09
N ASP A 412 -18.59 6.13 -30.70
CA ASP A 412 -19.36 5.04 -31.25
C ASP A 412 -19.37 3.92 -30.19
N GLU A 413 -20.50 3.73 -29.54
CA GLU A 413 -20.64 2.76 -28.44
C GLU A 413 -20.77 1.31 -28.94
N GLY A 414 -21.01 1.11 -30.26
CA GLY A 414 -21.03 -0.21 -30.88
C GLY A 414 -22.12 -1.15 -30.36
N ALA A 415 -21.83 -2.46 -30.43
CA ALA A 415 -22.78 -3.52 -30.07
C ALA A 415 -23.22 -3.50 -28.58
N ASN A 416 -22.37 -2.97 -27.73
CA ASN A 416 -22.62 -2.96 -26.29
C ASN A 416 -23.37 -1.73 -25.76
N ALA A 417 -23.81 -0.83 -26.66
CA ALA A 417 -24.54 0.38 -26.30
C ALA A 417 -25.81 0.15 -25.47
N LYS A 418 -26.45 -1.01 -25.68
CA LYS A 418 -27.71 -1.39 -25.02
C LYS A 418 -27.53 -2.47 -23.95
N LEU A 419 -26.27 -2.83 -23.60
CA LEU A 419 -26.02 -3.82 -22.59
C LEU A 419 -26.52 -3.34 -21.21
N SER A 420 -27.35 -4.14 -20.57
CA SER A 420 -27.91 -3.86 -19.24
C SER A 420 -27.83 -5.09 -18.34
N THR A 421 -27.86 -4.88 -17.04
CA THR A 421 -27.89 -5.98 -16.04
C THR A 421 -29.10 -6.87 -16.26
N GLU A 422 -30.27 -6.31 -16.55
CA GLU A 422 -31.51 -7.03 -16.84
C GLU A 422 -31.35 -7.91 -18.08
N GLY A 423 -30.82 -7.36 -19.17
CA GLY A 423 -30.60 -8.10 -20.42
C GLY A 423 -29.62 -9.27 -20.22
N MET A 424 -28.53 -9.06 -19.46
CA MET A 424 -27.57 -10.12 -19.12
C MET A 424 -28.21 -11.18 -18.22
N ARG A 425 -29.02 -10.80 -17.24
CA ARG A 425 -29.75 -11.71 -16.37
C ARG A 425 -30.64 -12.65 -17.17
N GLU A 426 -31.46 -12.11 -18.05
CA GLU A 426 -32.34 -12.89 -18.91
C GLU A 426 -31.55 -13.81 -19.86
N GLN A 427 -30.47 -13.32 -20.43
CA GLN A 427 -29.56 -14.13 -21.26
C GLN A 427 -29.00 -15.33 -20.47
N TYR A 428 -28.49 -15.09 -19.26
CA TYR A 428 -27.91 -16.15 -18.43
C TYR A 428 -28.96 -17.17 -17.97
N LYS A 429 -30.16 -16.73 -17.59
CA LYS A 429 -31.29 -17.62 -17.30
C LYS A 429 -31.65 -18.52 -18.48
N ASN A 430 -31.62 -17.96 -19.69
CA ASN A 430 -31.92 -18.73 -20.89
C ASN A 430 -30.80 -19.69 -21.24
N LEU A 431 -29.54 -19.30 -21.09
CA LEU A 431 -28.38 -20.19 -21.29
C LEU A 431 -28.36 -21.32 -20.28
N ALA A 432 -28.70 -21.08 -19.03
CA ALA A 432 -28.74 -22.08 -17.95
C ALA A 432 -29.77 -23.21 -18.17
N LYS A 433 -30.74 -23.04 -19.06
CA LYS A 433 -31.69 -24.06 -19.43
C LYS A 433 -31.08 -25.16 -20.29
N ASN A 434 -29.90 -24.96 -20.88
CA ASN A 434 -29.23 -25.85 -21.77
C ASN A 434 -27.95 -26.41 -21.12
N PRO A 435 -27.52 -27.64 -21.46
CA PRO A 435 -26.24 -28.18 -21.01
C PRO A 435 -25.08 -27.24 -21.43
N GLY A 436 -24.19 -26.92 -20.50
CA GLY A 436 -23.00 -26.16 -20.77
C GLY A 436 -21.81 -27.02 -21.24
N VAL A 437 -20.67 -26.40 -21.47
CA VAL A 437 -19.41 -27.09 -21.74
C VAL A 437 -19.00 -27.86 -20.48
N VAL A 438 -18.70 -29.12 -20.62
CA VAL A 438 -18.23 -29.97 -19.51
C VAL A 438 -16.82 -29.55 -19.12
N ALA A 439 -16.68 -28.91 -17.99
CA ALA A 439 -15.36 -28.51 -17.44
C ALA A 439 -14.67 -29.66 -16.71
N ARG A 440 -15.42 -30.50 -16.02
CA ARG A 440 -14.94 -31.67 -15.28
C ARG A 440 -16.07 -32.71 -15.16
N ARG A 441 -15.74 -33.99 -15.28
CA ARG A 441 -16.69 -35.10 -15.07
C ARG A 441 -16.09 -36.08 -14.06
N GLU A 442 -16.78 -36.25 -12.93
CA GLU A 442 -16.50 -37.27 -11.92
C GLU A 442 -17.82 -37.95 -11.55
N GLY A 443 -17.91 -39.24 -11.80
CA GLY A 443 -19.16 -40.01 -11.62
C GLY A 443 -20.25 -39.64 -12.63
N ASP A 444 -21.50 -39.89 -12.24
CA ASP A 444 -22.72 -39.57 -13.00
C ASP A 444 -23.68 -38.76 -12.13
N SER A 445 -23.65 -37.44 -12.28
CA SER A 445 -24.49 -36.54 -11.52
C SER A 445 -25.98 -36.63 -11.87
N GLU A 446 -26.31 -36.95 -13.11
CA GLU A 446 -27.70 -37.08 -13.55
C GLU A 446 -28.34 -38.34 -12.96
N GLU A 447 -27.61 -39.46 -12.95
CA GLU A 447 -28.06 -40.68 -12.31
C GLU A 447 -28.17 -40.48 -10.78
N GLY A 448 -27.22 -39.80 -10.17
CA GLY A 448 -27.27 -39.44 -8.75
C GLY A 448 -28.51 -38.62 -8.37
N LEU A 449 -28.84 -37.62 -9.16
CA LEU A 449 -30.06 -36.83 -8.96
C LEU A 449 -31.33 -37.66 -9.14
N ARG A 450 -31.39 -38.49 -10.16
CA ARG A 450 -32.57 -39.38 -10.39
C ARG A 450 -32.81 -40.37 -9.24
N LYS A 451 -31.76 -40.84 -8.59
CA LYS A 451 -31.84 -41.78 -7.45
C LYS A 451 -32.06 -41.08 -6.10
N ALA A 452 -31.91 -39.74 -6.04
CA ALA A 452 -32.05 -39.00 -4.79
C ALA A 452 -33.52 -39.04 -4.29
N THR A 453 -33.69 -39.29 -3.00
CA THR A 453 -35.00 -39.25 -2.31
C THR A 453 -35.52 -37.83 -2.16
N GLN A 454 -34.65 -36.84 -2.15
CA GLN A 454 -34.99 -35.44 -2.09
C GLN A 454 -34.06 -34.65 -3.01
N GLN A 455 -34.62 -33.75 -3.78
CA GLN A 455 -33.89 -32.81 -4.64
C GLN A 455 -34.17 -31.38 -4.18
N ILE A 456 -33.13 -30.57 -4.09
CA ILE A 456 -33.22 -29.14 -3.76
C ILE A 456 -32.63 -28.37 -4.94
N SER A 457 -33.37 -27.40 -5.45
CA SER A 457 -32.94 -26.49 -6.49
C SER A 457 -32.95 -25.06 -5.97
N ALA A 458 -31.90 -24.31 -6.23
CA ALA A 458 -31.79 -22.91 -5.85
C ALA A 458 -31.06 -22.12 -6.94
N GLU A 459 -31.53 -20.90 -7.16
CA GLU A 459 -30.89 -19.92 -8.04
C GLU A 459 -30.27 -18.81 -7.19
N TYR A 460 -29.00 -18.52 -7.43
CA TYR A 460 -28.28 -17.43 -6.75
C TYR A 460 -27.86 -16.39 -7.78
N GLU A 461 -28.14 -15.12 -7.47
CA GLU A 461 -27.74 -14.00 -8.28
C GLU A 461 -26.81 -13.08 -7.50
N VAL A 462 -25.70 -12.71 -8.13
CA VAL A 462 -24.75 -11.73 -7.60
C VAL A 462 -24.55 -10.61 -8.62
N PRO A 463 -24.50 -9.33 -8.19
CA PRO A 463 -24.26 -8.22 -9.10
C PRO A 463 -22.82 -8.21 -9.60
N TYR A 464 -22.61 -7.62 -10.79
CA TYR A 464 -21.26 -7.27 -11.21
C TYR A 464 -20.71 -6.17 -10.33
N LEU A 465 -19.56 -6.43 -9.70
CA LEU A 465 -18.85 -5.45 -8.90
C LEU A 465 -17.72 -4.84 -9.71
N VAL A 466 -17.60 -3.50 -9.62
CA VAL A 466 -16.50 -2.78 -10.25
C VAL A 466 -15.25 -2.92 -9.38
N HIS A 467 -14.18 -3.47 -9.94
CA HIS A 467 -12.85 -3.43 -9.37
C HIS A 467 -12.22 -2.07 -9.69
N ALA A 468 -12.50 -1.07 -8.87
CA ALA A 468 -11.93 0.25 -9.02
C ALA A 468 -10.89 0.50 -7.93
N PRO A 469 -9.63 0.87 -8.27
CA PRO A 469 -8.69 1.42 -7.30
C PRO A 469 -9.23 2.74 -6.76
N MET A 470 -8.94 3.01 -5.51
CA MET A 470 -9.23 4.33 -4.91
C MET A 470 -8.12 5.32 -5.24
#